data_ddc6d83ff441af266b4842df3b01d2a4
#
_entry.id   ddc6d83ff441af266b4842df3b01d2a4
#
_cell.length_a   1.000
_cell.length_b   1.000
_cell.length_c   1.000
_cell.angle_alpha   90.00
_cell.angle_beta   90.00
_cell.angle_gamma   90.00
#
_symmetry.space_group_name_H-M   'P 1'
#
loop_
_entity.id
_entity.type
_entity.pdbx_description
1 polymer ?
#
loop_
_entity_poly.entity_id
_entity_poly.type
_entity_poly.pdbx_seq_one_letter_code
_entity_poly.pdbx_strand_id
1 'polypeptide(L)'
;GRDPDEGLSDIAYEKGYFFLRSLEDQVGREKFDKFLREYFDDNAFGTTTTEAFLERVKNRLGPDLGVDKWVYAAGLPSSFEEPVSTRFQQVDSQKDRFFSGTSPSELNTKGWTTHEWLRFLRGLPDTTTVAQMKALDQQFHFTDSGNSEILAQWLVTAIHVGYEPAYPAVEKFLVRV
;
A
#
# COMPACT_ATOMS: atom_id res chain seq x y z
N GLY A 1 -24.68 12.69 -13.39
CA GLY A 1 -23.43 12.13 -13.89
C GLY A 1 -22.53 11.92 -12.69
N ARG A 2 -21.90 10.76 -12.57
CA ARG A 2 -20.84 10.54 -11.57
C ARG A 2 -19.63 11.35 -12.01
N ASP A 3 -18.96 11.95 -11.05
CA ASP A 3 -17.68 12.62 -11.25
C ASP A 3 -16.70 11.61 -11.87
N PRO A 4 -16.05 11.89 -13.01
CA PRO A 4 -15.05 10.99 -13.58
C PRO A 4 -13.91 10.67 -12.59
N ASP A 5 -13.59 11.58 -11.68
CA ASP A 5 -12.54 11.42 -10.69
C ASP A 5 -12.90 10.44 -9.56
N GLU A 6 -14.20 10.19 -9.31
CA GLU A 6 -14.64 9.13 -8.38
C GLU A 6 -14.21 7.71 -8.84
N GLY A 7 -13.89 7.53 -10.12
CA GLY A 7 -13.40 6.28 -10.69
C GLY A 7 -11.88 6.09 -10.57
N LEU A 8 -11.13 7.15 -10.23
CA LEU A 8 -9.69 7.13 -10.04
C LEU A 8 -9.36 6.71 -8.60
N SER A 9 -9.63 5.46 -8.26
CA SER A 9 -9.23 4.89 -6.98
C SER A 9 -7.87 4.20 -7.09
N ASP A 10 -7.17 4.06 -5.98
CA ASP A 10 -5.90 3.31 -5.86
C ASP A 10 -6.00 1.87 -6.36
N ILE A 11 -7.23 1.33 -6.47
CA ILE A 11 -7.53 -0.02 -6.96
C ILE A 11 -6.91 -0.28 -8.33
N ALA A 12 -6.94 0.69 -9.26
CA ALA A 12 -6.37 0.52 -10.59
C ALA A 12 -4.84 0.36 -10.53
N TYR A 13 -4.19 1.14 -9.68
CA TYR A 13 -2.74 1.07 -9.46
C TYR A 13 -2.33 -0.23 -8.76
N GLU A 14 -3.04 -0.61 -7.72
CA GLU A 14 -2.77 -1.86 -6.99
C GLU A 14 -3.01 -3.08 -7.86
N LYS A 15 -4.12 -3.12 -8.60
CA LYS A 15 -4.41 -4.21 -9.53
C LYS A 15 -3.36 -4.29 -10.65
N GLY A 16 -2.90 -3.15 -11.17
CA GLY A 16 -1.82 -3.07 -12.14
C GLY A 16 -0.50 -3.61 -11.58
N TYR A 17 -0.16 -3.23 -10.35
CA TYR A 17 1.03 -3.76 -9.66
C TYR A 17 0.95 -5.30 -9.52
N PHE A 18 -0.15 -5.82 -9.01
CA PHE A 18 -0.32 -7.26 -8.84
C PHE A 18 -0.32 -8.03 -10.16
N PHE A 19 -0.86 -7.42 -11.22
CA PHE A 19 -0.79 -7.99 -12.57
C PHE A 19 0.67 -8.13 -13.04
N LEU A 20 1.47 -7.07 -12.96
CA LEU A 20 2.87 -7.12 -13.35
C LEU A 20 3.66 -8.10 -12.47
N ARG A 21 3.38 -8.14 -11.18
CA ARG A 21 3.99 -9.09 -10.25
C ARG A 21 3.64 -10.54 -10.62
N SER A 22 2.38 -10.81 -10.96
CA SER A 22 1.93 -12.12 -11.42
C SER A 22 2.64 -12.57 -12.71
N LEU A 23 2.90 -11.64 -13.65
CA LEU A 23 3.69 -11.94 -14.84
C LEU A 23 5.13 -12.30 -14.47
N GLU A 24 5.77 -11.50 -13.60
CA GLU A 24 7.13 -11.78 -13.14
C GLU A 24 7.24 -13.15 -12.47
N ASP A 25 6.30 -13.50 -11.57
CA ASP A 25 6.31 -14.78 -10.86
C ASP A 25 6.12 -15.98 -11.81
N GLN A 26 5.34 -15.82 -12.88
CA GLN A 26 5.10 -16.88 -13.86
C GLN A 26 6.26 -17.10 -14.85
N VAL A 27 6.94 -16.03 -15.28
CA VAL A 27 7.97 -16.12 -16.31
C VAL A 27 9.40 -16.00 -15.79
N GLY A 28 9.57 -15.63 -14.54
CA GLY A 28 10.84 -15.35 -13.88
C GLY A 28 11.39 -13.95 -14.14
N ARG A 29 12.14 -13.45 -13.17
CA ARG A 29 12.67 -12.08 -13.12
C ARG A 29 13.46 -11.68 -14.36
N GLU A 30 14.36 -12.54 -14.81
CA GLU A 30 15.25 -12.23 -15.94
C GLU A 30 14.47 -12.01 -17.25
N LYS A 31 13.52 -12.91 -17.56
CA LYS A 31 12.68 -12.80 -18.74
C LYS A 31 11.74 -11.60 -18.67
N PHE A 32 11.21 -11.31 -17.47
CA PHE A 32 10.33 -10.19 -17.25
C PHE A 32 11.07 -8.84 -17.38
N ASP A 33 12.26 -8.70 -16.79
CA ASP A 33 13.08 -7.48 -16.91
C ASP A 33 13.50 -7.22 -18.36
N LYS A 34 13.83 -8.26 -19.12
CA LYS A 34 14.12 -8.13 -20.55
C LYS A 34 12.91 -7.63 -21.33
N PHE A 35 11.74 -8.21 -21.07
CA PHE A 35 10.47 -7.77 -21.67
C PHE A 35 10.18 -6.29 -21.38
N LEU A 36 10.33 -5.84 -20.14
CA LEU A 36 10.08 -4.45 -19.76
C LEU A 36 11.03 -3.49 -20.48
N ARG A 37 12.32 -3.80 -20.55
CA ARG A 37 13.28 -2.97 -21.29
C ARG A 37 12.90 -2.83 -22.75
N GLU A 38 12.65 -3.94 -23.44
CA GLU A 38 12.22 -3.94 -24.84
C GLU A 38 10.90 -3.16 -25.03
N TYR A 39 9.98 -3.27 -24.06
CA TYR A 39 8.72 -2.55 -24.11
C TYR A 39 8.91 -1.03 -24.00
N PHE A 40 9.72 -0.57 -23.06
CA PHE A 40 10.00 0.86 -22.88
C PHE A 40 10.85 1.43 -24.02
N ASP A 41 11.84 0.69 -24.52
CA ASP A 41 12.66 1.13 -25.63
C ASP A 41 11.85 1.31 -26.92
N ASP A 42 10.95 0.35 -27.22
CA ASP A 42 10.14 0.39 -28.44
C ASP A 42 9.00 1.43 -28.37
N ASN A 43 8.57 1.85 -27.19
CA ASN A 43 7.52 2.85 -27.00
C ASN A 43 8.07 4.20 -26.52
N ALA A 44 9.39 4.40 -26.50
CA ALA A 44 10.02 5.63 -26.04
C ALA A 44 9.43 6.85 -26.79
N PHE A 45 8.97 7.85 -26.02
CA PHE A 45 8.33 9.07 -26.52
C PHE A 45 7.04 8.83 -27.37
N GLY A 46 6.53 7.60 -27.36
CA GLY A 46 5.30 7.21 -28.04
C GLY A 46 4.10 7.08 -27.10
N THR A 47 2.98 6.65 -27.66
CA THR A 47 1.78 6.25 -26.93
C THR A 47 1.48 4.78 -27.20
N THR A 48 0.83 4.13 -26.24
CA THR A 48 0.40 2.72 -26.39
C THR A 48 -1.02 2.54 -25.87
N THR A 49 -1.66 1.45 -26.23
CA THR A 49 -2.97 1.07 -25.72
C THR A 49 -2.85 -0.18 -24.84
N THR A 50 -3.88 -0.42 -24.03
CA THR A 50 -3.98 -1.64 -23.23
C THR A 50 -3.90 -2.89 -24.10
N GLU A 51 -4.62 -2.90 -25.22
CA GLU A 51 -4.66 -4.02 -26.16
C GLU A 51 -3.27 -4.32 -26.74
N ALA A 52 -2.54 -3.28 -27.19
CA ALA A 52 -1.19 -3.43 -27.72
C ALA A 52 -0.22 -3.99 -26.65
N PHE A 53 -0.36 -3.53 -25.40
CA PHE A 53 0.42 -4.07 -24.30
C PHE A 53 0.12 -5.57 -24.07
N LEU A 54 -1.16 -5.95 -23.99
CA LEU A 54 -1.58 -7.34 -23.77
C LEU A 54 -1.14 -8.26 -24.90
N GLU A 55 -1.26 -7.82 -26.15
CA GLU A 55 -0.77 -8.57 -27.31
C GLU A 55 0.74 -8.79 -27.20
N ARG A 56 1.50 -7.77 -26.83
CA ARG A 56 2.94 -7.90 -26.65
C ARG A 56 3.30 -8.85 -25.51
N VAL A 57 2.59 -8.81 -24.37
CA VAL A 57 2.74 -9.76 -23.27
C VAL A 57 2.54 -11.19 -23.78
N LYS A 58 1.44 -11.48 -24.49
CA LYS A 58 1.13 -12.80 -25.06
C LYS A 58 2.21 -13.26 -26.02
N ASN A 59 2.73 -12.38 -26.88
CA ASN A 59 3.73 -12.72 -27.89
C ASN A 59 5.14 -12.91 -27.31
N ARG A 60 5.52 -12.19 -26.29
CA ARG A 60 6.89 -12.20 -25.74
C ARG A 60 7.05 -13.05 -24.49
N LEU A 61 6.06 -13.07 -23.63
CA LEU A 61 6.11 -13.80 -22.36
C LEU A 61 5.39 -15.16 -22.45
N GLY A 62 4.27 -15.22 -23.17
CA GLY A 62 3.50 -16.45 -23.38
C GLY A 62 2.00 -16.19 -23.48
N PRO A 63 1.25 -17.05 -24.21
CA PRO A 63 -0.19 -16.85 -24.44
C PRO A 63 -1.06 -17.19 -23.22
N ASP A 64 -0.58 -18.04 -22.31
CA ASP A 64 -1.40 -18.65 -21.24
C ASP A 64 -1.25 -17.97 -19.87
N LEU A 65 -0.88 -16.69 -19.85
CA LEU A 65 -0.61 -15.94 -18.62
C LEU A 65 -1.87 -15.35 -17.96
N GLY A 66 -3.05 -15.65 -18.47
CA GLY A 66 -4.33 -15.20 -17.91
C GLY A 66 -4.56 -13.69 -17.94
N VAL A 67 -3.88 -12.96 -18.81
CA VAL A 67 -3.85 -11.49 -18.87
C VAL A 67 -5.24 -10.86 -19.00
N ASP A 68 -6.16 -11.49 -19.74
CA ASP A 68 -7.50 -10.95 -19.95
C ASP A 68 -8.33 -10.90 -18.65
N LYS A 69 -8.09 -11.85 -17.73
CA LYS A 69 -8.74 -11.86 -16.41
C LYS A 69 -8.28 -10.70 -15.54
N TRP A 70 -7.01 -10.30 -15.67
CA TRP A 70 -6.47 -9.18 -14.93
C TRP A 70 -7.04 -7.85 -15.39
N VAL A 71 -7.24 -7.68 -16.69
CA VAL A 71 -7.61 -6.38 -17.27
C VAL A 71 -9.12 -6.19 -17.35
N TYR A 72 -9.84 -7.22 -17.79
CA TYR A 72 -11.28 -7.08 -18.12
C TYR A 72 -12.23 -7.64 -17.06
N ALA A 73 -11.75 -8.51 -16.15
CA ALA A 73 -12.61 -9.00 -15.07
C ALA A 73 -12.66 -8.02 -13.89
N ALA A 74 -13.80 -7.99 -13.21
CA ALA A 74 -13.94 -7.27 -11.94
C ALA A 74 -13.17 -7.98 -10.81
N GLY A 75 -12.60 -7.21 -9.89
CA GLY A 75 -11.83 -7.74 -8.76
C GLY A 75 -10.48 -8.34 -9.17
N LEU A 76 -9.87 -9.10 -8.27
CA LEU A 76 -8.65 -9.86 -8.53
C LEU A 76 -8.99 -11.25 -9.05
N PRO A 77 -8.16 -11.85 -9.96
CA PRO A 77 -8.35 -13.23 -10.39
C PRO A 77 -8.32 -14.20 -9.20
N SER A 78 -9.19 -15.21 -9.19
CA SER A 78 -9.23 -16.21 -8.12
C SER A 78 -7.96 -17.06 -7.98
N SER A 79 -7.11 -17.05 -8.99
CA SER A 79 -5.79 -17.71 -9.00
C SER A 79 -4.68 -16.82 -8.44
N PHE A 80 -4.99 -15.59 -8.05
CA PHE A 80 -4.02 -14.67 -7.48
C PHE A 80 -3.84 -14.99 -6.00
N GLU A 81 -2.61 -15.32 -5.62
CA GLU A 81 -2.19 -15.39 -4.22
C GLU A 81 -1.54 -14.05 -3.86
N GLU A 82 -2.10 -13.36 -2.87
CA GLU A 82 -1.54 -12.11 -2.40
C GLU A 82 -0.11 -12.36 -1.88
N PRO A 83 0.90 -11.59 -2.36
CA PRO A 83 2.27 -11.77 -1.89
C PRO A 83 2.35 -11.55 -0.38
N VAL A 84 2.72 -12.58 0.34
CA VAL A 84 2.85 -12.52 1.79
C VAL A 84 4.20 -11.91 2.14
N SER A 85 4.18 -10.67 2.61
CA SER A 85 5.37 -10.05 3.17
C SER A 85 5.57 -10.52 4.61
N THR A 86 6.65 -11.27 4.86
CA THR A 86 7.02 -11.70 6.23
C THR A 86 7.23 -10.50 7.15
N ARG A 87 7.71 -9.37 6.63
CA ARG A 87 7.86 -8.12 7.37
C ARG A 87 6.50 -7.55 7.78
N PHE A 88 5.50 -7.56 6.88
CA PHE A 88 4.15 -7.11 7.20
C PHE A 88 3.43 -8.05 8.18
N GLN A 89 3.65 -9.36 8.07
CA GLN A 89 3.17 -10.30 9.09
C GLN A 89 3.74 -9.99 10.48
N GLN A 90 5.02 -9.63 10.56
CA GLN A 90 5.64 -9.21 11.82
C GLN A 90 4.98 -7.92 12.34
N VAL A 91 4.69 -6.95 11.48
CA VAL A 91 3.97 -5.71 11.87
C VAL A 91 2.59 -6.06 12.43
N ASP A 92 1.82 -6.88 11.71
CA ASP A 92 0.49 -7.30 12.16
C ASP A 92 0.54 -8.03 13.50
N SER A 93 1.54 -8.90 13.71
CA SER A 93 1.79 -9.56 15.00
C SER A 93 2.09 -8.55 16.13
N GLN A 94 2.88 -7.51 15.88
CA GLN A 94 3.14 -6.48 16.90
C GLN A 94 1.89 -5.65 17.20
N LYS A 95 1.07 -5.35 16.20
CA LYS A 95 -0.23 -4.69 16.38
C LYS A 95 -1.14 -5.55 17.27
N ASP A 96 -1.27 -6.84 16.98
CA ASP A 96 -2.11 -7.75 17.75
C ASP A 96 -1.63 -7.89 19.20
N ARG A 97 -0.32 -7.90 19.44
CA ARG A 97 0.27 -7.86 20.78
C ARG A 97 -0.14 -6.58 21.52
N PHE A 98 -0.08 -5.42 20.87
CA PHE A 98 -0.51 -4.17 21.47
C PHE A 98 -1.97 -4.21 21.89
N PHE A 99 -2.87 -4.68 21.03
CA PHE A 99 -4.29 -4.79 21.35
C PHE A 99 -4.60 -5.90 22.36
N SER A 100 -3.69 -6.84 22.56
CA SER A 100 -3.74 -7.85 23.63
C SER A 100 -3.18 -7.35 24.97
N GLY A 101 -2.77 -6.07 25.06
CA GLY A 101 -2.32 -5.44 26.29
C GLY A 101 -0.80 -5.30 26.47
N THR A 102 0.00 -5.63 25.46
CA THR A 102 1.45 -5.38 25.49
C THR A 102 1.72 -3.87 25.44
N SER A 103 2.63 -3.37 26.29
CA SER A 103 3.04 -1.98 26.25
C SER A 103 3.69 -1.60 24.91
N PRO A 104 3.45 -0.38 24.37
CA PRO A 104 4.14 0.08 23.17
C PRO A 104 5.68 0.00 23.25
N SER A 105 6.25 0.18 24.42
CA SER A 105 7.70 0.08 24.66
C SER A 105 8.28 -1.34 24.50
N GLU A 106 7.42 -2.36 24.58
CA GLU A 106 7.79 -3.78 24.44
C GLU A 106 7.56 -4.33 23.04
N LEU A 107 7.04 -3.48 22.12
CA LEU A 107 6.86 -3.86 20.73
C LEU A 107 8.20 -3.85 19.99
N ASN A 108 8.42 -4.89 19.20
CA ASN A 108 9.63 -4.97 18.38
C ASN A 108 9.47 -4.17 17.08
N THR A 109 9.71 -2.86 17.15
CA THR A 109 9.60 -1.92 16.03
C THR A 109 10.95 -1.48 15.48
N LYS A 110 12.04 -2.05 15.99
CA LYS A 110 13.40 -1.67 15.59
C LYS A 110 13.63 -1.91 14.09
N GLY A 111 14.06 -0.88 13.40
CA GLY A 111 14.35 -0.94 11.96
C GLY A 111 13.12 -0.94 11.07
N TRP A 112 11.96 -0.58 11.59
CA TRP A 112 10.78 -0.36 10.76
C TRP A 112 10.98 0.82 9.81
N THR A 113 10.65 0.60 8.55
CA THR A 113 10.60 1.63 7.52
C THR A 113 9.26 2.38 7.56
N THR A 114 9.12 3.42 6.75
CA THR A 114 7.86 4.15 6.58
C THR A 114 6.70 3.21 6.23
N HIS A 115 6.91 2.24 5.34
CA HIS A 115 5.86 1.30 4.93
C HIS A 115 5.35 0.42 6.07
N GLU A 116 6.23 -0.02 6.95
CA GLU A 116 5.86 -0.80 8.12
C GLU A 116 5.09 0.03 9.14
N TRP A 117 5.49 1.28 9.37
CA TRP A 117 4.74 2.21 10.21
C TRP A 117 3.36 2.52 9.63
N LEU A 118 3.27 2.76 8.32
CA LEU A 118 1.98 2.97 7.67
C LEU A 118 1.08 1.73 7.74
N ARG A 119 1.64 0.52 7.57
CA ARG A 119 0.90 -0.73 7.76
C ARG A 119 0.35 -0.84 9.18
N PHE A 120 1.16 -0.53 10.18
CA PHE A 120 0.75 -0.55 11.58
C PHE A 120 -0.39 0.44 11.85
N LEU A 121 -0.23 1.70 11.44
CA LEU A 121 -1.21 2.76 11.68
C LEU A 121 -2.53 2.53 10.92
N ARG A 122 -2.48 2.11 9.68
CA ARG A 122 -3.67 1.77 8.87
C ARG A 122 -4.40 0.53 9.39
N GLY A 123 -3.68 -0.35 10.07
CA GLY A 123 -4.24 -1.55 10.68
C GLY A 123 -4.84 -1.34 12.07
N LEU A 124 -4.81 -0.12 12.63
CA LEU A 124 -5.47 0.17 13.90
C LEU A 124 -6.99 0.05 13.72
N PRO A 125 -7.68 -0.75 14.56
CA PRO A 125 -9.11 -0.95 14.42
C PRO A 125 -9.90 0.31 14.81
N ASP A 126 -11.10 0.45 14.28
CA ASP A 126 -12.03 1.56 14.61
C ASP A 126 -12.39 1.62 16.10
N THR A 127 -12.18 0.52 16.82
CA THR A 127 -12.37 0.42 18.28
C THR A 127 -11.19 0.95 19.08
N THR A 128 -10.15 1.49 18.43
CA THR A 128 -8.99 2.08 19.10
C THR A 128 -9.42 3.21 20.01
N THR A 129 -8.97 3.18 21.27
CA THR A 129 -9.35 4.15 22.28
C THR A 129 -8.38 5.33 22.37
N VAL A 130 -8.84 6.47 22.90
CA VAL A 130 -7.99 7.64 23.20
C VAL A 130 -6.80 7.26 24.12
N ALA A 131 -7.01 6.35 25.07
CA ALA A 131 -5.95 5.87 25.95
C ALA A 131 -4.86 5.10 25.19
N GLN A 132 -5.26 4.28 24.21
CA GLN A 132 -4.33 3.54 23.34
C GLN A 132 -3.58 4.50 22.40
N MET A 133 -4.25 5.48 21.81
CA MET A 133 -3.62 6.54 21.02
C MET A 133 -2.57 7.28 21.86
N LYS A 134 -2.91 7.68 23.09
CA LYS A 134 -1.97 8.33 24.00
C LYS A 134 -0.74 7.48 24.29
N ALA A 135 -0.92 6.18 24.53
CA ALA A 135 0.19 5.27 24.81
C ALA A 135 1.14 5.14 23.61
N LEU A 136 0.58 5.02 22.38
CA LEU A 136 1.34 4.98 21.15
C LEU A 136 2.11 6.27 20.89
N ASP A 137 1.46 7.41 21.09
CA ASP A 137 2.06 8.74 20.86
C ASP A 137 3.19 9.03 21.84
N GLN A 138 2.99 8.68 23.11
CA GLN A 138 4.04 8.82 24.14
C GLN A 138 5.30 7.99 23.82
N GLN A 139 5.14 6.81 23.22
CA GLN A 139 6.27 5.94 22.89
C GLN A 139 6.94 6.31 21.57
N PHE A 140 6.15 6.59 20.54
CA PHE A 140 6.65 6.72 19.17
C PHE A 140 6.67 8.16 18.64
N HIS A 141 6.09 9.12 19.38
CA HIS A 141 6.05 10.55 19.04
C HIS A 141 5.46 10.82 17.66
N PHE A 142 4.36 10.11 17.32
CA PHE A 142 3.72 10.22 16.00
C PHE A 142 3.21 11.63 15.72
N THR A 143 2.68 12.33 16.74
CA THR A 143 2.18 13.72 16.62
C THR A 143 3.31 14.69 16.22
N ASP A 144 4.55 14.40 16.58
CA ASP A 144 5.74 15.19 16.24
C ASP A 144 6.60 14.55 15.15
N SER A 145 6.06 13.57 14.40
CA SER A 145 6.81 12.85 13.37
C SER A 145 7.33 13.81 12.30
N GLY A 146 8.63 13.71 12.01
CA GLY A 146 9.26 14.40 10.90
C GLY A 146 8.94 13.79 9.51
N ASN A 147 8.36 12.58 9.47
CA ASN A 147 7.91 11.94 8.25
C ASN A 147 6.45 12.33 7.97
N SER A 148 6.23 13.06 6.86
CA SER A 148 4.91 13.59 6.50
C SER A 148 3.86 12.51 6.23
N GLU A 149 4.25 11.35 5.70
CA GLU A 149 3.32 10.24 5.42
C GLU A 149 2.85 9.59 6.73
N ILE A 150 3.77 9.32 7.64
CA ILE A 150 3.45 8.78 8.98
C ILE A 150 2.59 9.77 9.75
N LEU A 151 2.99 11.06 9.75
CA LEU A 151 2.24 12.12 10.41
C LEU A 151 0.82 12.23 9.83
N ALA A 152 0.66 12.30 8.52
CA ALA A 152 -0.65 12.38 7.87
C ALA A 152 -1.55 11.21 8.29
N GLN A 153 -1.04 9.97 8.21
CA GLN A 153 -1.81 8.79 8.60
C GLN A 153 -2.19 8.81 10.08
N TRP A 154 -1.28 9.24 10.96
CA TRP A 154 -1.53 9.41 12.39
C TRP A 154 -2.63 10.42 12.66
N LEU A 155 -2.55 11.60 12.02
CA LEU A 155 -3.52 12.69 12.21
C LEU A 155 -4.93 12.29 11.75
N VAL A 156 -5.06 11.56 10.63
CA VAL A 156 -6.34 10.98 10.19
C VAL A 156 -6.92 10.06 11.25
N THR A 157 -6.11 9.16 11.79
CA THR A 157 -6.55 8.25 12.87
C THR A 157 -6.91 9.02 14.14
N ALA A 158 -6.14 10.04 14.50
CA ALA A 158 -6.40 10.88 15.67
C ALA A 158 -7.75 11.62 15.60
N ILE A 159 -8.11 12.11 14.40
CA ILE A 159 -9.41 12.73 14.16
C ILE A 159 -10.54 11.70 14.34
N HIS A 160 -10.42 10.52 13.73
CA HIS A 160 -11.44 9.48 13.81
C HIS A 160 -11.67 9.00 15.25
N VAL A 161 -10.60 8.87 16.04
CA VAL A 161 -10.67 8.42 17.44
C VAL A 161 -11.04 9.55 18.42
N GLY A 162 -10.91 10.82 18.02
CA GLY A 162 -11.09 11.97 18.91
C GLY A 162 -9.89 12.19 19.84
N TYR A 163 -8.67 11.94 19.37
CA TYR A 163 -7.44 12.18 20.12
C TYR A 163 -7.03 13.66 20.05
N GLU A 164 -7.64 14.49 20.89
CA GLU A 164 -7.46 15.95 20.91
C GLU A 164 -6.00 16.45 21.05
N PRO A 165 -5.08 15.75 21.76
CA PRO A 165 -3.69 16.21 21.85
C PRO A 165 -2.99 16.36 20.48
N ALA A 166 -3.46 15.67 19.43
CA ALA A 166 -2.92 15.80 18.08
C ALA A 166 -3.53 16.97 17.27
N TYR A 167 -4.61 17.61 17.72
CA TYR A 167 -5.32 18.63 16.93
C TYR A 167 -4.48 19.86 16.56
N PRO A 168 -3.59 20.40 17.44
CA PRO A 168 -2.69 21.48 17.03
C PRO A 168 -1.76 21.08 15.88
N ALA A 169 -1.37 19.79 15.81
CA ALA A 169 -0.57 19.28 14.70
C ALA A 169 -1.41 19.14 13.42
N VAL A 170 -2.71 18.81 13.50
CA VAL A 170 -3.63 18.82 12.36
C VAL A 170 -3.70 20.20 11.74
N GLU A 171 -3.97 21.25 12.54
CA GLU A 171 -4.04 22.63 12.07
C GLU A 171 -2.76 23.05 11.36
N LYS A 172 -1.60 22.77 11.98
CA LYS A 172 -0.29 23.09 11.42
C LYS A 172 -0.01 22.33 10.12
N PHE A 173 -0.44 21.07 10.02
CA PHE A 173 -0.26 20.24 8.83
C PHE A 173 -1.06 20.78 7.65
N LEU A 174 -2.34 21.11 7.86
CA LEU A 174 -3.24 21.64 6.83
C LEU A 174 -2.85 23.04 6.32
N VAL A 175 -2.16 23.84 7.12
CA VAL A 175 -1.67 25.17 6.69
C VAL A 175 -0.36 25.07 5.88
N ARG A 176 0.36 23.95 6.00
CA ARG A 176 1.66 23.75 5.31
C ARG A 176 1.54 23.09 3.93
N VAL A 177 0.41 22.45 3.64
CA VAL A 177 0.10 21.78 2.37
C VAL A 177 -0.78 22.70 1.54
#